data_11408b85baf534752727225ab8e72788
#
_entry.id   11408b85baf534752727225ab8e72788
#
_cell.length_a   1.000
_cell.length_b   1.000
_cell.length_c   1.000
_cell.angle_alpha   90.00
_cell.angle_beta   90.00
_cell.angle_gamma   90.00
#
_symmetry.space_group_name_H-M   'P 1'
#
loop_
_entity.id
_entity.type
_entity.pdbx_description
1 polymer ?
#
loop_
_entity_poly.entity_id
_entity_poly.type
_entity_poly.pdbx_seq_one_letter_code
_entity_poly.pdbx_strand_id
1 'polypeptide(L)'
;MLSIRERQEKLKFLGFYKGAIDGIEGIKTKRAYKDLQDTYFFRTKDKDGKYGNNTEKLLLCAFNVKKYTKNFDIKKDKLYCRCKGKYCTGYPAIMQVDMLKNLQAIRDKFGGTSVTSMLRCKKHNAEIKGSSSTSKHLTGKAVDFWNRNTLTLTNRKKVINYWFTLNNPNYAYCNGYYRKGKTSGTKTAKGMGVSVHGDIK
;
A
#
# COMPACT_ATOMS: atom_id res chain seq x y z
N MET A 1 1.44 11.24 -16.48
CA MET A 1 2.79 10.77 -16.05
C MET A 1 3.60 11.95 -15.51
N LEU A 2 4.48 11.70 -14.54
CA LEU A 2 5.40 12.69 -13.98
C LEU A 2 6.34 13.24 -15.06
N SER A 3 6.75 14.50 -14.96
CA SER A 3 7.85 15.07 -15.74
C SER A 3 9.18 14.37 -15.40
N ILE A 4 10.18 14.47 -16.29
CA ILE A 4 11.49 13.83 -16.07
C ILE A 4 12.14 14.41 -14.80
N ARG A 5 12.03 15.71 -14.55
CA ARG A 5 12.54 16.38 -13.34
C ARG A 5 11.92 15.79 -12.08
N GLU A 6 10.59 15.65 -12.02
CA GLU A 6 9.90 15.04 -10.87
C GLU A 6 10.30 13.57 -10.66
N ARG A 7 10.56 12.81 -11.74
CA ARG A 7 11.07 11.43 -11.65
C ARG A 7 12.47 11.42 -11.02
N GLN A 8 13.38 12.28 -11.50
CA GLN A 8 14.74 12.41 -10.96
C GLN A 8 14.72 12.80 -9.48
N GLU A 9 13.88 13.76 -9.08
CA GLU A 9 13.71 14.16 -7.67
C GLU A 9 13.30 13.00 -6.78
N LYS A 10 12.26 12.25 -7.20
CA LYS A 10 11.76 11.11 -6.42
C LYS A 10 12.77 9.96 -6.38
N LEU A 11 13.44 9.67 -7.50
CA LEU A 11 14.48 8.65 -7.56
C LEU A 11 15.70 9.03 -6.71
N LYS A 12 16.06 10.31 -6.66
CA LYS A 12 17.13 10.84 -5.80
C LYS A 12 16.77 10.73 -4.33
N PHE A 13 15.54 11.09 -3.96
CA PHE A 13 15.01 10.90 -2.61
C PHE A 13 15.02 9.43 -2.16
N LEU A 14 14.73 8.51 -3.07
CA LEU A 14 14.79 7.08 -2.82
C LEU A 14 16.22 6.51 -2.79
N GLY A 15 17.20 7.22 -3.33
CA GLY A 15 18.61 6.81 -3.41
C GLY A 15 19.01 6.10 -4.70
N PHE A 16 18.11 5.98 -5.68
CA PHE A 16 18.40 5.35 -6.98
C PHE A 16 19.06 6.28 -7.99
N TYR A 17 18.86 7.59 -7.90
CA TYR A 17 19.46 8.58 -8.81
C TYR A 17 20.51 9.43 -8.10
N LYS A 18 21.72 9.48 -8.69
CA LYS A 18 22.88 10.23 -8.14
C LYS A 18 23.30 11.41 -9.03
N GLY A 19 22.56 11.66 -10.12
CA GLY A 19 22.86 12.76 -11.04
C GLY A 19 22.30 14.12 -10.60
N ALA A 20 22.55 15.14 -11.43
CA ALA A 20 21.88 16.43 -11.34
C ALA A 20 20.39 16.29 -11.75
N ILE A 21 19.53 17.07 -11.13
CA ILE A 21 18.10 17.13 -11.50
C ILE A 21 17.98 18.14 -12.66
N ASP A 22 18.26 17.67 -13.87
CA ASP A 22 18.34 18.48 -15.11
C ASP A 22 17.08 18.39 -16.01
N GLY A 23 16.20 17.41 -15.74
CA GLY A 23 15.02 17.17 -16.56
C GLY A 23 15.33 16.41 -17.86
N ILE A 24 16.54 15.83 -18.00
CA ILE A 24 16.95 15.08 -19.20
C ILE A 24 16.91 13.57 -18.91
N GLU A 25 16.24 12.80 -19.78
CA GLU A 25 16.19 11.35 -19.65
C GLU A 25 17.42 10.67 -20.27
N GLY A 26 18.60 10.98 -19.72
CA GLY A 26 19.87 10.39 -20.12
C GLY A 26 20.13 8.99 -19.51
N ILE A 27 21.33 8.47 -19.74
CA ILE A 27 21.75 7.12 -19.29
C ILE A 27 21.62 6.96 -17.78
N LYS A 28 21.99 7.97 -16.97
CA LYS A 28 21.88 7.94 -15.51
C LYS A 28 20.42 7.81 -15.03
N THR A 29 19.48 8.49 -15.70
CA THR A 29 18.06 8.44 -15.37
C THR A 29 17.47 7.06 -15.72
N LYS A 30 17.79 6.52 -16.91
CA LYS A 30 17.38 5.17 -17.33
C LYS A 30 17.95 4.08 -16.42
N ARG A 31 19.21 4.22 -15.98
CA ARG A 31 19.81 3.32 -15.00
C ARG A 31 19.05 3.33 -13.68
N ALA A 32 18.67 4.51 -13.19
CA ALA A 32 17.90 4.63 -11.95
C ALA A 32 16.50 3.97 -12.06
N TYR A 33 15.84 4.03 -13.24
CA TYR A 33 14.61 3.26 -13.47
C TYR A 33 14.87 1.76 -13.38
N LYS A 34 15.94 1.29 -14.01
CA LYS A 34 16.31 -0.13 -14.00
C LYS A 34 16.59 -0.61 -12.58
N ASP A 35 17.35 0.13 -11.79
CA ASP A 35 17.70 -0.21 -10.42
C ASP A 35 16.46 -0.23 -9.50
N LEU A 36 15.51 0.70 -9.69
CA LEU A 36 14.21 0.70 -9.01
C LEU A 36 13.39 -0.55 -9.37
N GLN A 37 13.30 -0.87 -10.67
CA GLN A 37 12.57 -2.04 -11.17
C GLN A 37 13.21 -3.35 -10.68
N ASP A 38 14.53 -3.46 -10.71
CA ASP A 38 15.27 -4.64 -10.23
C ASP A 38 15.04 -4.89 -8.75
N THR A 39 14.96 -3.82 -7.97
CA THR A 39 14.73 -3.91 -6.53
C THR A 39 13.32 -4.39 -6.19
N TYR A 40 12.31 -3.95 -6.92
CA TYR A 40 10.93 -4.10 -6.47
C TYR A 40 10.01 -4.91 -7.37
N PHE A 41 10.21 -4.97 -8.69
CA PHE A 41 9.37 -5.79 -9.57
C PHE A 41 9.66 -7.28 -9.40
N PHE A 42 8.60 -8.08 -9.47
CA PHE A 42 8.68 -9.53 -9.30
C PHE A 42 9.10 -10.27 -10.57
N ARG A 43 8.71 -9.76 -11.77
CA ARG A 43 8.96 -10.44 -13.03
C ARG A 43 10.13 -9.80 -13.76
N THR A 44 11.09 -10.63 -14.21
CA THR A 44 12.27 -10.16 -14.96
C THR A 44 11.91 -9.38 -16.21
N LYS A 45 10.86 -9.82 -16.96
CA LYS A 45 10.40 -9.14 -18.17
C LYS A 45 9.89 -7.71 -17.98
N ASP A 46 9.54 -7.32 -16.75
CA ASP A 46 9.08 -5.97 -16.44
C ASP A 46 10.24 -5.03 -16.06
N LYS A 47 11.47 -5.57 -15.98
CA LYS A 47 12.68 -4.85 -15.55
C LYS A 47 13.47 -4.39 -16.76
N ASP A 48 12.90 -3.51 -17.55
CA ASP A 48 13.42 -3.10 -18.87
C ASP A 48 14.18 -1.75 -18.87
N GLY A 49 14.24 -1.06 -17.73
CA GLY A 49 14.85 0.27 -17.60
C GLY A 49 14.05 1.39 -18.26
N LYS A 50 12.85 1.12 -18.75
CA LYS A 50 11.97 2.11 -19.37
C LYS A 50 10.96 2.67 -18.37
N TYR A 51 10.61 3.94 -18.55
CA TYR A 51 9.58 4.58 -17.74
C TYR A 51 8.22 4.47 -18.44
N GLY A 52 7.29 3.81 -17.79
CA GLY A 52 5.91 3.66 -18.22
C GLY A 52 4.98 3.60 -17.00
N ASN A 53 3.68 3.40 -17.22
CA ASN A 53 2.67 3.39 -16.17
C ASN A 53 2.97 2.47 -14.98
N ASN A 54 3.60 1.31 -15.21
CA ASN A 54 3.95 0.40 -14.13
C ASN A 54 5.11 0.94 -13.28
N THR A 55 6.14 1.50 -13.93
CA THR A 55 7.29 2.13 -13.26
C THR A 55 6.86 3.37 -12.50
N GLU A 56 5.95 4.18 -13.06
CA GLU A 56 5.37 5.34 -12.37
C GLU A 56 4.63 4.94 -11.09
N LYS A 57 3.75 3.92 -11.16
CA LYS A 57 3.05 3.41 -9.97
C LYS A 57 4.02 2.91 -8.90
N LEU A 58 5.06 2.16 -9.32
CA LEU A 58 6.09 1.70 -8.40
C LEU A 58 6.84 2.87 -7.76
N LEU A 59 7.30 3.84 -8.56
CA LEU A 59 8.03 5.02 -8.08
C LEU A 59 7.21 5.80 -7.06
N LEU A 60 5.93 6.05 -7.36
CA LEU A 60 5.03 6.76 -6.45
C LEU A 60 4.72 5.95 -5.20
N CYS A 61 4.55 4.63 -5.29
CA CYS A 61 4.39 3.78 -4.11
C CYS A 61 5.63 3.84 -3.21
N ALA A 62 6.82 3.64 -3.76
CA ALA A 62 8.06 3.66 -3.00
C ALA A 62 8.31 5.04 -2.35
N PHE A 63 8.10 6.10 -3.13
CA PHE A 63 8.24 7.48 -2.65
C PHE A 63 7.25 7.79 -1.52
N ASN A 64 5.96 7.45 -1.69
CA ASN A 64 4.95 7.72 -0.70
C ASN A 64 5.21 6.96 0.62
N VAL A 65 5.58 5.67 0.54
CA VAL A 65 5.92 4.89 1.73
C VAL A 65 7.10 5.55 2.46
N LYS A 66 8.22 5.80 1.77
CA LYS A 66 9.42 6.40 2.40
C LYS A 66 9.16 7.80 2.97
N LYS A 67 8.33 8.60 2.30
CA LYS A 67 8.04 9.99 2.71
C LYS A 67 7.02 10.09 3.85
N TYR A 68 5.99 9.25 3.86
CA TYR A 68 4.83 9.39 4.75
C TYR A 68 4.73 8.32 5.83
N THR A 69 5.70 7.39 5.89
CA THR A 69 5.79 6.43 6.98
C THR A 69 7.20 6.38 7.55
N LYS A 70 7.32 6.21 8.88
CA LYS A 70 8.61 6.09 9.58
C LYS A 70 9.10 4.65 9.68
N ASN A 71 8.15 3.71 9.80
CA ASN A 71 8.40 2.35 10.24
C ASN A 71 7.99 1.29 9.23
N PHE A 72 7.59 1.69 8.02
CA PHE A 72 7.18 0.75 6.97
C PHE A 72 8.17 0.79 5.80
N ASP A 73 8.51 -0.40 5.34
CA ASP A 73 9.27 -0.63 4.11
C ASP A 73 8.36 -1.33 3.09
N ILE A 74 8.40 -0.86 1.84
CA ILE A 74 7.50 -1.34 0.79
C ILE A 74 7.62 -2.86 0.54
N LYS A 75 8.82 -3.44 0.70
CA LYS A 75 9.10 -4.86 0.46
C LYS A 75 9.04 -5.69 1.73
N LYS A 76 9.70 -5.26 2.81
CA LYS A 76 9.74 -5.95 4.11
C LYS A 76 8.34 -6.10 4.70
N ASP A 77 7.56 -5.02 4.70
CA ASP A 77 6.19 -5.02 5.22
C ASP A 77 5.15 -5.47 4.20
N LYS A 78 5.63 -5.95 3.03
CA LYS A 78 4.79 -6.58 2.01
C LYS A 78 3.65 -5.68 1.51
N LEU A 79 3.93 -4.39 1.30
CA LEU A 79 2.97 -3.38 0.83
C LEU A 79 2.68 -3.50 -0.68
N TYR A 80 2.84 -4.66 -1.26
CA TYR A 80 2.63 -4.98 -2.66
C TYR A 80 1.46 -5.95 -2.86
N CYS A 81 1.05 -6.15 -4.11
CA CYS A 81 0.04 -7.15 -4.48
C CYS A 81 0.55 -8.57 -4.23
N ARG A 82 -0.17 -9.33 -3.41
CA ARG A 82 0.20 -10.69 -2.99
C ARG A 82 0.21 -11.72 -4.11
N CYS A 83 -0.18 -11.39 -5.34
CA CYS A 83 0.02 -12.26 -6.49
C CYS A 83 1.51 -12.46 -6.85
N LYS A 84 2.42 -11.65 -6.30
CA LYS A 84 3.88 -11.77 -6.44
C LYS A 84 4.34 -11.98 -7.88
N GLY A 85 3.80 -11.21 -8.81
CA GLY A 85 4.16 -11.30 -10.22
C GLY A 85 3.29 -12.25 -11.06
N LYS A 86 2.43 -13.08 -10.46
CA LYS A 86 1.56 -14.00 -11.22
C LYS A 86 0.67 -13.24 -12.23
N TYR A 87 0.12 -12.08 -11.83
CA TYR A 87 -0.84 -11.32 -12.63
C TYR A 87 -0.44 -9.85 -12.89
N CYS A 88 0.43 -9.27 -12.08
CA CYS A 88 0.86 -7.88 -12.23
C CYS A 88 2.30 -7.70 -11.74
N THR A 89 2.88 -6.51 -11.94
CA THR A 89 4.25 -6.19 -11.51
C THR A 89 4.47 -6.18 -9.99
N GLY A 90 3.39 -6.24 -9.21
CA GLY A 90 3.39 -6.07 -7.74
C GLY A 90 2.73 -4.76 -7.30
N TYR A 91 2.68 -3.77 -8.16
CA TYR A 91 2.17 -2.41 -7.86
C TYR A 91 1.08 -2.00 -8.84
N PRO A 92 -0.11 -2.62 -8.80
CA PRO A 92 -1.18 -2.38 -9.78
C PRO A 92 -1.84 -1.01 -9.62
N ALA A 93 -1.73 -0.38 -8.45
CA ALA A 93 -2.26 0.93 -8.12
C ALA A 93 -1.26 1.71 -7.24
N ILE A 94 -1.45 3.02 -7.11
CA ILE A 94 -0.65 3.88 -6.23
C ILE A 94 -1.26 3.82 -4.82
N MET A 95 -0.44 3.56 -3.80
CA MET A 95 -0.85 3.65 -2.40
C MET A 95 -1.15 5.11 -2.05
N GLN A 96 -2.36 5.37 -1.59
CA GLN A 96 -2.82 6.71 -1.25
C GLN A 96 -2.13 7.23 0.01
N VAL A 97 -1.80 8.53 0.01
CA VAL A 97 -1.03 9.16 1.10
C VAL A 97 -1.77 9.08 2.44
N ASP A 98 -3.07 9.38 2.45
CA ASP A 98 -3.86 9.31 3.67
C ASP A 98 -3.94 7.88 4.24
N MET A 99 -4.00 6.87 3.35
CA MET A 99 -3.93 5.47 3.76
C MET A 99 -2.62 5.15 4.48
N LEU A 100 -1.48 5.62 3.95
CA LEU A 100 -0.17 5.40 4.55
C LEU A 100 -0.02 6.15 5.88
N LYS A 101 -0.48 7.40 5.96
CA LYS A 101 -0.52 8.18 7.21
C LYS A 101 -1.38 7.49 8.27
N ASN A 102 -2.55 6.97 7.89
CA ASN A 102 -3.42 6.25 8.80
C ASN A 102 -2.76 4.94 9.30
N LEU A 103 -2.12 4.19 8.41
CA LEU A 103 -1.38 2.98 8.78
C LEU A 103 -0.23 3.31 9.74
N GLN A 104 0.50 4.40 9.52
CA GLN A 104 1.54 4.87 10.45
C GLN A 104 0.96 5.26 11.81
N ALA A 105 -0.16 6.00 11.83
CA ALA A 105 -0.82 6.40 13.07
C ALA A 105 -1.32 5.19 13.89
N ILE A 106 -1.82 4.14 13.23
CA ILE A 106 -2.15 2.87 13.89
C ILE A 106 -0.91 2.26 14.55
N ARG A 107 0.22 2.23 13.84
CA ARG A 107 1.47 1.69 14.39
C ARG A 107 1.99 2.53 15.56
N ASP A 108 1.93 3.86 15.46
CA ASP A 108 2.36 4.77 16.53
C ASP A 108 1.50 4.61 17.79
N LYS A 109 0.19 4.41 17.64
CA LYS A 109 -0.76 4.28 18.76
C LYS A 109 -0.75 2.88 19.39
N PHE A 110 -0.67 1.83 18.56
CA PHE A 110 -0.89 0.44 19.00
C PHE A 110 0.34 -0.45 18.88
N GLY A 111 1.50 0.08 18.48
CA GLY A 111 2.75 -0.65 18.39
C GLY A 111 2.93 -1.43 17.08
N GLY A 112 3.89 -2.33 17.06
CA GLY A 112 4.32 -3.08 15.87
C GLY A 112 3.16 -3.67 15.10
N THR A 113 2.99 -3.25 13.83
CA THR A 113 1.84 -3.57 12.99
C THR A 113 2.30 -4.34 11.75
N SER A 114 1.69 -5.50 11.51
CA SER A 114 1.95 -6.35 10.34
C SER A 114 0.85 -6.18 9.31
N VAL A 115 1.22 -5.88 8.06
CA VAL A 115 0.29 -5.75 6.95
C VAL A 115 0.05 -7.12 6.32
N THR A 116 -1.21 -7.53 6.23
CA THR A 116 -1.63 -8.80 5.61
C THR A 116 -2.08 -8.62 4.17
N SER A 117 -2.63 -7.45 3.80
CA SER A 117 -2.99 -7.10 2.42
C SER A 117 -3.00 -5.59 2.25
N MET A 118 -2.41 -5.09 1.17
CA MET A 118 -2.42 -3.65 0.82
C MET A 118 -2.95 -3.47 -0.60
N LEU A 119 -2.16 -3.77 -1.62
CA LEU A 119 -2.55 -3.67 -3.02
C LEU A 119 -3.10 -5.00 -3.54
N ARG A 120 -4.10 -4.92 -4.41
CA ARG A 120 -4.62 -6.06 -5.18
C ARG A 120 -4.79 -5.70 -6.65
N CYS A 121 -4.41 -6.57 -7.57
CA CYS A 121 -4.84 -6.48 -8.96
C CYS A 121 -6.18 -7.19 -9.15
N LYS A 122 -6.91 -6.87 -10.21
CA LYS A 122 -8.25 -7.42 -10.47
C LYS A 122 -8.27 -8.95 -10.45
N LYS A 123 -7.31 -9.61 -11.12
CA LYS A 123 -7.23 -11.08 -11.19
C LYS A 123 -6.98 -11.70 -9.81
N HIS A 124 -6.02 -11.17 -9.03
CA HIS A 124 -5.78 -11.66 -7.67
C HIS A 124 -6.97 -11.39 -6.74
N ASN A 125 -7.63 -10.23 -6.86
CA ASN A 125 -8.82 -9.94 -6.07
C ASN A 125 -9.94 -10.94 -6.34
N ALA A 126 -10.16 -11.35 -7.60
CA ALA A 126 -11.19 -12.32 -7.96
C ALA A 126 -10.94 -13.72 -7.38
N GLU A 127 -9.69 -14.10 -7.09
CA GLU A 127 -9.34 -15.37 -6.44
C GLU A 127 -9.63 -15.38 -4.92
N ILE A 128 -9.86 -14.21 -4.32
CA ILE A 128 -10.10 -14.11 -2.87
C ILE A 128 -11.59 -14.30 -2.60
N LYS A 129 -11.96 -15.41 -1.96
CA LYS A 129 -13.34 -15.71 -1.60
C LYS A 129 -13.98 -14.56 -0.81
N GLY A 130 -15.13 -14.08 -1.28
CA GLY A 130 -15.88 -12.99 -0.63
C GLY A 130 -15.33 -11.58 -0.87
N SER A 131 -14.36 -11.41 -1.78
CA SER A 131 -13.88 -10.09 -2.17
C SER A 131 -14.89 -9.37 -3.07
N SER A 132 -15.04 -8.06 -2.90
CA SER A 132 -15.84 -7.22 -3.80
C SER A 132 -15.06 -6.87 -5.06
N SER A 133 -15.74 -6.83 -6.22
CA SER A 133 -15.19 -6.30 -7.48
C SER A 133 -14.83 -4.81 -7.39
N THR A 134 -15.42 -4.08 -6.45
CA THR A 134 -15.15 -2.66 -6.16
C THR A 134 -14.23 -2.46 -4.94
N SER A 135 -13.47 -3.48 -4.55
CA SER A 135 -12.60 -3.45 -3.39
C SER A 135 -11.64 -2.25 -3.42
N LYS A 136 -11.53 -1.51 -2.34
CA LYS A 136 -10.61 -0.37 -2.17
C LYS A 136 -9.13 -0.77 -2.23
N HIS A 137 -8.78 -2.04 -2.06
CA HIS A 137 -7.44 -2.57 -2.32
C HIS A 137 -7.01 -2.45 -3.79
N LEU A 138 -7.97 -2.42 -4.74
CA LEU A 138 -7.71 -2.24 -6.18
C LEU A 138 -7.19 -0.84 -6.51
N THR A 139 -7.47 0.14 -5.66
CA THR A 139 -7.14 1.55 -5.86
C THR A 139 -6.12 2.09 -4.84
N GLY A 140 -5.54 1.22 -4.01
CA GLY A 140 -4.57 1.61 -2.98
C GLY A 140 -5.18 2.39 -1.80
N LYS A 141 -6.49 2.25 -1.60
CA LYS A 141 -7.29 2.93 -0.57
C LYS A 141 -7.69 2.02 0.60
N ALA A 142 -7.16 0.81 0.69
CA ALA A 142 -7.46 -0.12 1.78
C ALA A 142 -6.22 -0.86 2.26
N VAL A 143 -6.25 -1.25 3.54
CA VAL A 143 -5.24 -2.08 4.18
C VAL A 143 -5.89 -3.09 5.12
N ASP A 144 -5.40 -4.33 5.08
CA ASP A 144 -5.66 -5.34 6.10
C ASP A 144 -4.40 -5.49 6.96
N PHE A 145 -4.54 -5.40 8.28
CA PHE A 145 -3.41 -5.44 9.21
C PHE A 145 -3.79 -6.08 10.53
N TRP A 146 -2.78 -6.49 11.29
CA TRP A 146 -2.93 -6.91 12.69
C TRP A 146 -1.74 -6.45 13.53
N ASN A 147 -1.93 -6.41 14.84
CA ASN A 147 -0.89 -6.19 15.84
C ASN A 147 -1.32 -6.88 17.15
N ARG A 148 -0.49 -6.82 18.20
CA ARG A 148 -0.82 -7.43 19.50
C ARG A 148 -2.13 -6.90 20.09
N ASN A 149 -2.52 -5.67 19.78
CA ASN A 149 -3.79 -5.08 20.20
C ASN A 149 -5.00 -5.51 19.36
N THR A 150 -4.85 -6.37 18.34
CA THR A 150 -6.00 -6.90 17.57
C THR A 150 -6.35 -8.33 17.91
N LEU A 151 -5.72 -8.94 18.92
CA LEU A 151 -5.95 -10.34 19.29
C LEU A 151 -7.36 -10.57 19.85
N THR A 152 -7.93 -9.63 20.59
CA THR A 152 -9.28 -9.72 21.13
C THR A 152 -10.27 -8.86 20.35
N LEU A 153 -11.57 -9.24 20.35
CA LEU A 153 -12.61 -8.44 19.70
C LEU A 153 -12.73 -7.05 20.33
N THR A 154 -12.65 -6.95 21.64
CA THR A 154 -12.71 -5.67 22.36
C THR A 154 -11.62 -4.70 21.87
N ASN A 155 -10.40 -5.20 21.73
CA ASN A 155 -9.29 -4.39 21.26
C ASN A 155 -9.41 -4.06 19.77
N ARG A 156 -9.90 -4.99 18.91
CA ARG A 156 -10.20 -4.67 17.50
C ARG A 156 -11.22 -3.55 17.37
N LYS A 157 -12.24 -3.51 18.22
CA LYS A 157 -13.21 -2.39 18.29
C LYS A 157 -12.51 -1.06 18.60
N LYS A 158 -11.58 -1.04 19.57
CA LYS A 158 -10.79 0.15 19.90
C LYS A 158 -9.95 0.62 18.71
N VAL A 159 -9.28 -0.28 18.00
CA VAL A 159 -8.49 0.01 16.79
C VAL A 159 -9.38 0.57 15.68
N ILE A 160 -10.54 -0.05 15.43
CA ILE A 160 -11.51 0.42 14.43
C ILE A 160 -12.03 1.81 14.80
N ASN A 161 -12.38 2.06 16.06
CA ASN A 161 -12.86 3.38 16.48
C ASN A 161 -11.79 4.46 16.32
N TYR A 162 -10.53 4.15 16.63
CA TYR A 162 -9.41 5.05 16.38
C TYR A 162 -9.18 5.30 14.89
N TRP A 163 -9.36 4.30 14.00
CA TRP A 163 -9.32 4.50 12.55
C TRP A 163 -10.23 5.64 12.09
N PHE A 164 -11.40 5.78 12.70
CA PHE A 164 -12.38 6.84 12.37
C PHE A 164 -12.03 8.24 12.94
N THR A 165 -10.95 8.37 13.66
CA THR A 165 -10.38 9.70 14.04
C THR A 165 -9.27 10.16 13.10
N LEU A 166 -8.91 9.35 12.11
CA LEU A 166 -7.80 9.58 11.19
C LEU A 166 -8.26 10.22 9.86
N ASN A 167 -7.38 10.25 8.85
CA ASN A 167 -7.63 10.93 7.58
C ASN A 167 -8.63 10.16 6.71
N ASN A 168 -9.71 10.85 6.29
CA ASN A 168 -10.69 10.36 5.31
C ASN A 168 -11.22 8.93 5.51
N PRO A 169 -11.53 8.48 6.74
CA PRO A 169 -11.99 7.12 6.97
C PRO A 169 -13.33 6.89 6.27
N ASN A 170 -13.51 5.72 5.68
CA ASN A 170 -14.77 5.34 5.02
C ASN A 170 -15.39 4.12 5.69
N TYR A 171 -14.68 2.99 5.73
CA TYR A 171 -15.15 1.74 6.30
C TYR A 171 -14.03 1.00 7.01
N ALA A 172 -14.33 0.40 8.16
CA ALA A 172 -13.41 -0.49 8.84
C ALA A 172 -14.17 -1.66 9.48
N TYR A 173 -13.56 -2.86 9.47
CA TYR A 173 -14.18 -4.04 10.05
C TYR A 173 -13.15 -5.10 10.47
N CYS A 174 -13.63 -6.01 11.31
CA CYS A 174 -12.98 -7.27 11.66
C CYS A 174 -14.03 -8.38 11.77
N ASN A 175 -13.64 -9.60 12.05
CA ASN A 175 -14.63 -10.61 12.45
C ASN A 175 -15.27 -10.20 13.77
N GLY A 176 -16.59 -10.06 13.77
CA GLY A 176 -17.43 -9.68 14.91
C GLY A 176 -17.83 -8.21 15.01
N TYR A 177 -17.26 -7.29 14.18
CA TYR A 177 -17.60 -5.86 14.25
C TYR A 177 -17.28 -5.10 12.96
N TYR A 178 -18.08 -4.09 12.66
CA TYR A 178 -17.78 -3.08 11.64
C TYR A 178 -18.16 -1.67 12.08
N ARG A 179 -17.57 -0.67 11.42
CA ARG A 179 -17.97 0.74 11.48
C ARG A 179 -17.91 1.37 10.08
N LYS A 180 -18.94 2.14 9.74
CA LYS A 180 -19.04 2.93 8.51
C LYS A 180 -19.61 4.31 8.88
N GLY A 181 -18.76 5.35 8.85
CA GLY A 181 -19.16 6.67 9.35
C GLY A 181 -19.61 6.62 10.82
N LYS A 182 -20.85 7.01 11.07
CA LYS A 182 -21.49 6.96 12.42
C LYS A 182 -22.14 5.61 12.74
N THR A 183 -22.36 4.74 11.73
CA THR A 183 -23.03 3.44 11.88
C THR A 183 -22.03 2.36 12.28
N SER A 184 -22.42 1.47 13.18
CA SER A 184 -21.64 0.28 13.55
C SER A 184 -22.54 -0.90 13.85
N GLY A 185 -21.99 -2.11 13.83
CA GLY A 185 -22.75 -3.33 14.09
C GLY A 185 -21.89 -4.59 14.01
N THR A 186 -22.55 -5.74 13.98
CA THR A 186 -21.87 -7.03 13.87
C THR A 186 -21.58 -7.37 12.41
N LYS A 187 -20.40 -7.95 12.14
CA LYS A 187 -19.99 -8.43 10.82
C LYS A 187 -19.33 -9.80 10.92
N THR A 188 -19.81 -10.76 10.16
CA THR A 188 -19.13 -12.04 9.99
C THR A 188 -18.02 -11.93 8.95
N ALA A 189 -16.78 -12.13 9.35
CA ALA A 189 -15.59 -12.10 8.50
C ALA A 189 -14.54 -13.11 9.01
N LYS A 190 -14.94 -14.39 9.17
CA LYS A 190 -14.12 -15.45 9.79
C LYS A 190 -12.73 -15.60 9.14
N GLY A 191 -12.62 -15.45 7.82
CA GLY A 191 -11.35 -15.52 7.08
C GLY A 191 -10.33 -14.42 7.41
N MET A 192 -10.72 -13.37 8.13
CA MET A 192 -9.80 -12.31 8.58
C MET A 192 -9.02 -12.67 9.86
N GLY A 193 -9.45 -13.70 10.62
CA GLY A 193 -8.81 -14.04 11.88
C GLY A 193 -8.75 -12.84 12.84
N VAL A 194 -7.53 -12.47 13.26
CA VAL A 194 -7.28 -11.31 14.14
C VAL A 194 -7.07 -9.99 13.40
N SER A 195 -7.10 -10.00 12.06
CA SER A 195 -6.85 -8.80 11.25
C SER A 195 -8.02 -7.82 11.30
N VAL A 196 -7.68 -6.56 11.11
CA VAL A 196 -8.61 -5.44 10.90
C VAL A 196 -8.45 -4.95 9.47
N HIS A 197 -9.57 -4.72 8.79
CA HIS A 197 -9.65 -3.98 7.54
C HIS A 197 -9.93 -2.53 7.82
N GLY A 198 -9.21 -1.62 7.16
CA GLY A 198 -9.52 -0.21 7.14
C GLY A 198 -9.42 0.34 5.72
N ASP A 199 -10.40 1.15 5.30
CA ASP A 199 -10.35 1.86 4.04
C ASP A 199 -10.69 3.35 4.16
N ILE A 200 -10.34 4.12 3.13
CA ILE A 200 -10.57 5.56 3.02
C ILE A 200 -11.49 5.88 1.82
N LYS A 201 -12.07 7.09 1.84
CA LYS A 201 -12.96 7.62 0.78
C LYS A 201 -12.29 7.70 -0.59
#